data_6baedd46461e464a47d57b452234f58d
#
_entry.id   6baedd46461e464a47d57b452234f58d
#
_cell.length_a   1.000
_cell.length_b   1.000
_cell.length_c   1.000
_cell.angle_alpha   90.00
_cell.angle_beta   90.00
_cell.angle_gamma   90.00
#
_symmetry.space_group_name_H-M   'P 1'
#
loop_
_entity.id
_entity.type
_entity.pdbx_description
1 polymer ?
#
loop_
_entity_poly.entity_id
_entity_poly.type
_entity_poly.pdbx_seq_one_letter_code
_entity_poly.pdbx_strand_id
1 'polypeptide(L)'
;NVFKHRAGDFEFLSAIKNYLGDEAEFCLDIKQSIRCGYSPITLMDELGDNIKHYHISDHSPASDCQLPLNGGFDFKGFFEILENKNFNGSCIIEVYKDAYSDYQEIIKSKNLLENLR
;
A
#
# COMPACT_ATOMS: atom_id res chain seq x y z
N ASN A 1 2.95 8.24 0.99
CA ASN A 1 4.42 8.29 0.93
C ASN A 1 4.89 8.31 -0.51
N VAL A 2 6.00 8.95 -0.77
CA VAL A 2 6.52 9.12 -2.13
C VAL A 2 8.05 8.99 -2.13
N PHE A 3 8.56 8.08 -2.98
CA PHE A 3 10.00 7.87 -3.14
C PHE A 3 10.72 9.15 -3.62
N LYS A 4 11.91 9.40 -3.11
CA LYS A 4 12.74 10.60 -3.34
C LYS A 4 12.16 11.93 -2.85
N HIS A 5 11.07 11.90 -2.09
CA HIS A 5 10.51 13.08 -1.45
C HIS A 5 10.51 12.91 0.07
N ARG A 6 10.38 13.99 0.82
CA ARG A 6 10.28 13.91 2.28
C ARG A 6 9.09 13.05 2.75
N ALA A 7 8.02 13.01 1.98
CA ALA A 7 6.89 12.13 2.23
C ALA A 7 7.21 10.61 2.07
N GLY A 8 8.40 10.26 1.59
CA GLY A 8 8.94 8.89 1.61
C GLY A 8 9.82 8.61 2.82
N ASP A 9 10.18 9.62 3.59
CA ASP A 9 11.00 9.49 4.78
C ASP A 9 10.14 9.12 5.98
N PHE A 10 10.40 7.96 6.57
CA PHE A 10 9.68 7.46 7.73
C PHE A 10 9.76 8.39 8.94
N GLU A 11 10.93 8.95 9.23
CA GLU A 11 11.10 9.89 10.35
C GLU A 11 10.25 11.14 10.17
N PHE A 12 10.15 11.63 8.93
CA PHE A 12 9.31 12.78 8.60
C PHE A 12 7.82 12.45 8.76
N LEU A 13 7.37 11.29 8.29
CA LEU A 13 5.98 10.84 8.45
C LEU A 13 5.62 10.67 9.93
N SER A 14 6.50 10.05 10.72
CA SER A 14 6.32 9.89 12.16
C SER A 14 6.28 11.24 12.88
N ALA A 15 7.11 12.20 12.49
CA ALA A 15 7.09 13.55 13.05
C ALA A 15 5.77 14.28 12.77
N ILE A 16 5.22 14.14 11.56
CA ILE A 16 3.90 14.69 11.20
C ILE A 16 2.81 14.07 12.08
N LYS A 17 2.80 12.73 12.21
CA LYS A 17 1.84 12.03 13.06
C LYS A 17 1.94 12.49 14.51
N ASN A 18 3.15 12.61 15.05
CA ASN A 18 3.36 13.04 16.43
C ASN A 18 2.93 14.48 16.67
N TYR A 19 3.10 15.36 15.67
CA TYR A 19 2.74 16.77 15.77
C TYR A 19 1.24 17.02 15.62
N LEU A 20 0.60 16.36 14.64
CA LEU A 20 -0.81 16.57 14.30
C LEU A 20 -1.75 15.55 14.99
N GLY A 21 -1.22 14.44 15.51
CA GLY A 21 -2.04 13.39 16.12
C GLY A 21 -3.08 12.84 15.14
N ASP A 22 -4.33 12.75 15.60
CA ASP A 22 -5.43 12.19 14.81
C ASP A 22 -5.84 13.05 13.61
N GLU A 23 -5.38 14.29 13.53
CA GLU A 23 -5.60 15.16 12.36
C GLU A 23 -4.70 14.79 11.17
N ALA A 24 -3.61 14.04 11.41
CA ALA A 24 -2.78 13.55 10.33
C ALA A 24 -3.47 12.41 9.59
N GLU A 25 -3.65 12.53 8.28
CA GLU A 25 -4.16 11.47 7.43
C GLU A 25 -3.15 11.11 6.35
N PHE A 26 -2.90 9.80 6.19
CA PHE A 26 -1.92 9.29 5.24
C PHE A 26 -2.57 8.42 4.16
N CYS A 27 -1.98 8.50 2.96
CA CYS A 27 -2.10 7.50 1.94
C CYS A 27 -0.81 6.66 1.93
N LEU A 28 -0.93 5.34 2.14
CA LEU A 28 0.19 4.43 2.03
C LEU A 28 0.18 3.75 0.67
N ASP A 29 1.28 3.89 -0.05
CA ASP A 29 1.51 3.26 -1.35
C ASP A 29 2.54 2.14 -1.18
N ILE A 30 2.14 0.91 -1.49
CA ILE A 30 2.98 -0.29 -1.33
C ILE A 30 4.26 -0.15 -2.15
N LYS A 31 4.16 0.22 -3.42
CA LYS A 31 5.31 0.39 -4.32
C LYS A 31 6.28 1.47 -3.81
N GLN A 32 5.75 2.61 -3.39
CA GLN A 32 6.59 3.70 -2.89
C GLN A 32 7.27 3.32 -1.56
N SER A 33 6.59 2.60 -0.70
CA SER A 33 7.18 2.09 0.55
C SER A 33 8.40 1.22 0.27
N ILE A 34 8.27 0.26 -0.64
CA ILE A 34 9.36 -0.64 -1.03
C ILE A 34 10.52 0.12 -1.67
N ARG A 35 10.23 1.09 -2.56
CA ARG A 35 11.26 1.96 -3.16
C ARG A 35 12.01 2.80 -2.13
N CYS A 36 11.34 3.18 -1.04
CA CYS A 36 11.95 3.89 0.08
C CYS A 36 12.75 2.98 1.02
N GLY A 37 12.72 1.66 0.80
CA GLY A 37 13.39 0.68 1.64
C GLY A 37 12.61 0.29 2.89
N TYR A 38 11.32 0.56 2.94
CA TYR A 38 10.47 0.22 4.08
C TYR A 38 9.50 -0.91 3.74
N SER A 39 9.29 -1.81 4.70
CA SER A 39 8.19 -2.76 4.61
C SER A 39 6.85 -2.01 4.73
N PRO A 40 5.90 -2.22 3.81
CA PRO A 40 4.55 -1.67 3.95
C PRO A 40 3.90 -2.05 5.28
N ILE A 41 4.09 -3.28 5.75
CA ILE A 41 3.55 -3.77 7.03
C ILE A 41 4.11 -2.97 8.20
N THR A 42 5.41 -2.68 8.20
CA THR A 42 6.02 -1.85 9.25
C THR A 42 5.41 -0.44 9.27
N LEU A 43 5.20 0.17 8.09
CA LEU A 43 4.55 1.48 8.00
C LEU A 43 3.08 1.44 8.46
N MET A 44 2.36 0.35 8.19
CA MET A 44 0.99 0.14 8.68
C MET A 44 0.93 0.08 10.20
N ASP A 45 1.92 -0.54 10.84
CA ASP A 45 1.99 -0.61 12.30
C ASP A 45 2.31 0.75 12.92
N GLU A 46 3.27 1.45 12.36
CA GLU A 46 3.76 2.73 12.89
C GLU A 46 2.79 3.90 12.65
N LEU A 47 2.22 3.99 11.46
CA LEU A 47 1.27 5.07 11.12
C LEU A 47 -0.15 4.74 11.57
N GLY A 48 -0.47 3.45 11.73
CA GLY A 48 -1.69 2.97 12.37
C GLY A 48 -2.97 3.52 11.75
N ASP A 49 -3.88 3.98 12.60
CA ASP A 49 -5.21 4.47 12.22
C ASP A 49 -5.18 5.81 11.47
N ASN A 50 -4.01 6.44 11.38
CA ASN A 50 -3.83 7.64 10.56
C ASN A 50 -3.78 7.32 9.04
N ILE A 51 -3.60 6.06 8.64
CA ILE A 51 -3.70 5.67 7.24
C ILE A 51 -5.19 5.53 6.89
N LYS A 52 -5.65 6.33 5.91
CA LYS A 52 -7.04 6.35 5.44
C LYS A 52 -7.21 5.80 4.04
N HIS A 53 -6.11 5.64 3.30
CA HIS A 53 -6.12 5.17 1.93
C HIS A 53 -4.87 4.35 1.61
N TYR A 54 -5.04 3.34 0.77
CA TYR A 54 -3.93 2.52 0.28
C TYR A 54 -3.91 2.51 -1.25
N HIS A 55 -2.73 2.72 -1.82
CA HIS A 55 -2.43 2.36 -3.20
C HIS A 55 -1.82 0.97 -3.22
N ILE A 56 -2.52 0.03 -3.86
CA ILE A 56 -2.12 -1.38 -3.92
C ILE A 56 -1.50 -1.71 -5.27
N SER A 57 -0.32 -2.29 -5.21
CA SER A 57 0.40 -2.92 -6.31
C SER A 57 1.20 -4.08 -5.77
N ASP A 58 1.71 -4.92 -6.64
CA ASP A 58 2.61 -6.02 -6.26
C ASP A 58 4.01 -5.77 -6.79
N HIS A 59 4.96 -6.60 -6.38
CA HIS A 59 6.34 -6.52 -6.79
C HIS A 59 7.01 -7.89 -6.77
N SER A 60 8.06 -8.02 -7.56
CA SER A 60 8.95 -9.17 -7.58
C SER A 60 10.37 -8.70 -7.90
N PRO A 61 11.39 -9.57 -7.86
CA PRO A 61 12.73 -9.23 -8.32
C PRO A 61 12.78 -8.71 -9.77
N ALA A 62 11.79 -9.07 -10.59
CA ALA A 62 11.72 -8.67 -12.01
C ALA A 62 11.07 -7.30 -12.22
N SER A 63 10.19 -6.86 -11.30
CA SER A 63 9.48 -5.58 -11.41
C SER A 63 9.01 -5.09 -10.05
N ASP A 64 9.17 -3.80 -9.80
CA ASP A 64 8.69 -3.15 -8.58
C ASP A 64 7.23 -2.66 -8.66
N CYS A 65 6.58 -2.88 -9.80
CA CYS A 65 5.18 -2.50 -10.01
C CYS A 65 4.49 -3.54 -10.89
N GLN A 66 3.67 -4.37 -10.27
CA GLN A 66 2.89 -5.41 -10.91
C GLN A 66 1.44 -5.36 -10.43
N LEU A 67 0.54 -5.96 -11.21
CA LEU A 67 -0.83 -6.18 -10.71
C LEU A 67 -0.80 -7.03 -9.43
N PRO A 68 -1.66 -6.73 -8.46
CA PRO A 68 -1.79 -7.54 -7.26
C PRO A 68 -1.96 -9.03 -7.57
N LEU A 69 -1.27 -9.86 -6.79
CA LEU A 69 -1.18 -11.32 -6.92
C LEU A 69 -0.36 -11.85 -8.13
N ASN A 70 0.34 -10.96 -8.84
CA ASN A 70 1.32 -11.35 -9.87
C ASN A 70 2.76 -11.33 -9.34
N GLY A 71 2.97 -10.89 -8.13
CA GLY A 71 4.27 -10.81 -7.47
C GLY A 71 4.33 -11.63 -6.18
N GLY A 72 5.01 -11.11 -5.17
CA GLY A 72 5.27 -11.80 -3.90
C GLY A 72 4.79 -11.06 -2.66
N PHE A 73 3.98 -10.00 -2.78
CA PHE A 73 3.46 -9.30 -1.62
C PHE A 73 2.37 -10.14 -0.92
N ASP A 74 2.45 -10.22 0.41
CA ASP A 74 1.47 -10.96 1.22
C ASP A 74 0.16 -10.17 1.38
N PHE A 75 -0.70 -10.23 0.37
CA PHE A 75 -2.03 -9.59 0.42
C PHE A 75 -2.95 -10.21 1.46
N LYS A 76 -2.79 -11.49 1.77
CA LYS A 76 -3.61 -12.13 2.80
C LYS A 76 -3.29 -11.53 4.17
N GLY A 77 -2.03 -11.50 4.56
CA GLY A 77 -1.59 -10.86 5.80
C GLY A 77 -1.93 -9.37 5.84
N PHE A 78 -1.81 -8.66 4.71
CA PHE A 78 -2.22 -7.27 4.59
C PHE A 78 -3.72 -7.08 4.93
N PHE A 79 -4.61 -7.86 4.35
CA PHE A 79 -6.06 -7.75 4.63
C PHE A 79 -6.41 -8.20 6.05
N GLU A 80 -5.75 -9.21 6.59
CA GLU A 80 -5.92 -9.62 8.00
C GLU A 80 -5.58 -8.46 8.96
N ILE A 81 -4.53 -7.70 8.68
CA ILE A 81 -4.18 -6.50 9.47
C ILE A 81 -5.26 -5.43 9.36
N LEU A 82 -5.76 -5.16 8.14
CA LEU A 82 -6.83 -4.17 7.94
C LEU A 82 -8.11 -4.56 8.68
N GLU A 83 -8.47 -5.83 8.63
CA GLU A 83 -9.65 -6.35 9.34
C GLU A 83 -9.49 -6.23 10.86
N ASN A 84 -8.35 -6.66 11.41
CA ASN A 84 -8.06 -6.57 12.84
C ASN A 84 -8.06 -5.12 13.36
N LYS A 85 -7.70 -4.16 12.51
CA LYS A 85 -7.74 -2.72 12.82
C LYS A 85 -9.12 -2.08 12.57
N ASN A 86 -10.11 -2.84 12.13
CA ASN A 86 -11.42 -2.32 11.71
C ASN A 86 -11.29 -1.18 10.68
N PHE A 87 -10.36 -1.34 9.71
CA PHE A 87 -10.11 -0.33 8.70
C PHE A 87 -11.36 -0.05 7.88
N ASN A 88 -11.77 1.22 7.82
CA ASN A 88 -12.94 1.69 7.11
C ASN A 88 -12.60 2.66 5.96
N GLY A 89 -11.34 2.76 5.62
CA GLY A 89 -10.86 3.57 4.50
C GLY A 89 -11.00 2.87 3.15
N SER A 90 -10.21 3.27 2.18
CA SER A 90 -10.27 2.74 0.82
C SER A 90 -8.92 2.21 0.34
N CYS A 91 -9.00 1.24 -0.58
CA CYS A 91 -7.85 0.70 -1.31
C CYS A 91 -8.10 0.85 -2.81
N ILE A 92 -7.10 1.28 -3.55
CA ILE A 92 -7.14 1.36 -5.01
C ILE A 92 -5.96 0.63 -5.62
N ILE A 93 -6.19 -0.13 -6.69
CA ILE A 93 -5.10 -0.69 -7.48
C ILE A 93 -4.47 0.43 -8.28
N GLU A 94 -3.18 0.70 -8.02
CA GLU A 94 -2.39 1.69 -8.73
C GLU A 94 -1.17 1.04 -9.34
N VAL A 95 -1.19 0.87 -10.66
CA VAL A 95 -0.11 0.29 -11.45
C VAL A 95 0.17 1.11 -12.69
N TYR A 96 1.37 0.97 -13.22
CA TYR A 96 1.73 1.59 -14.49
C TYR A 96 1.13 0.82 -15.66
N LYS A 97 1.00 1.50 -16.80
CA LYS A 97 0.40 0.94 -18.02
C LYS A 97 1.13 -0.31 -18.56
N ASP A 98 2.40 -0.45 -18.28
CA ASP A 98 3.21 -1.61 -18.67
C ASP A 98 3.03 -2.83 -17.75
N ALA A 99 2.31 -2.66 -16.64
CA ALA A 99 1.99 -3.76 -15.72
C ALA A 99 0.82 -4.64 -16.21
N TYR A 100 0.11 -4.23 -17.24
CA TYR A 100 -1.03 -4.97 -17.82
C TYR A 100 -1.15 -4.72 -19.33
N SER A 101 -1.71 -5.68 -20.04
CA SER A 101 -1.98 -5.60 -21.49
C SER A 101 -3.43 -5.22 -21.79
N ASP A 102 -4.35 -5.68 -20.94
CA ASP A 102 -5.79 -5.46 -21.05
C ASP A 102 -6.38 -5.04 -19.70
N TYR A 103 -7.35 -4.14 -19.71
CA TYR A 103 -8.08 -3.72 -18.50
C TYR A 103 -8.79 -4.88 -17.78
N GLN A 104 -9.13 -5.96 -18.49
CA GLN A 104 -9.70 -7.16 -17.89
C GLN A 104 -8.76 -7.81 -16.86
N GLU A 105 -7.44 -7.66 -17.03
CA GLU A 105 -6.44 -8.14 -16.08
C GLU A 105 -6.55 -7.42 -14.74
N ILE A 106 -6.83 -6.10 -14.76
CA ILE A 106 -7.04 -5.30 -13.55
C ILE A 106 -8.31 -5.77 -12.84
N ILE A 107 -9.40 -5.98 -13.59
CA ILE A 107 -10.67 -6.47 -13.04
C ILE A 107 -10.48 -7.86 -12.43
N LYS A 108 -9.76 -8.75 -13.10
CA LYS A 108 -9.43 -10.07 -12.59
C LYS A 108 -8.63 -10.00 -11.28
N SER A 109 -7.60 -9.16 -11.25
CA SER A 109 -6.76 -8.94 -10.06
C SER A 109 -7.61 -8.42 -8.89
N LYS A 110 -8.48 -7.43 -9.13
CA LYS A 110 -9.42 -6.93 -8.14
C LYS A 110 -10.31 -8.04 -7.57
N ASN A 111 -10.94 -8.84 -8.44
CA ASN A 111 -11.83 -9.92 -8.01
C ASN A 111 -11.10 -10.98 -7.18
N LEU A 112 -9.86 -11.30 -7.54
CA LEU A 112 -9.02 -12.22 -6.76
C LEU A 112 -8.69 -11.65 -5.38
N LEU A 113 -8.38 -10.36 -5.27
CA LEU A 113 -8.15 -9.69 -3.99
C LEU A 113 -9.41 -9.72 -3.11
N GLU A 114 -10.58 -9.47 -3.67
CA GLU A 114 -11.85 -9.52 -2.93
C GLU A 114 -12.14 -10.91 -2.36
N ASN A 115 -11.69 -11.96 -3.03
CA ASN A 115 -11.83 -13.34 -2.54
C ASN A 115 -10.85 -13.71 -1.42
N LEU A 116 -9.84 -12.90 -1.13
CA LEU A 116 -8.91 -13.08 -0.01
C LEU A 116 -9.45 -12.51 1.32
N ARG A 117 -10.46 -11.69 1.23
CA ARG A 117 -11.04 -11.00 2.40
C ARG A 117 -12.06 -11.85 3.14
#